data_d6999a61bbad7fcc5c95db5874ed4709
#
_entry.id   d6999a61bbad7fcc5c95db5874ed4709
#
_cell.length_a   1.000
_cell.length_b   1.000
_cell.length_c   1.000
_cell.angle_alpha   90.00
_cell.angle_beta   90.00
_cell.angle_gamma   90.00
#
_symmetry.space_group_name_H-M   'P 1'
#
loop_
_entity.id
_entity.type
_entity.pdbx_description
1 polymer ?
#
loop_
_entity_poly.entity_id
_entity_poly.type
_entity_poly.pdbx_seq_one_letter_code
_entity_poly.pdbx_strand_id
1 'polypeptide(L)'
;MSQGTTASTKLMLIVWALAMIFIGYMSLTSSSSDSSHSNTMVDNSVLERIKPVGEVRVDTSTMVASAESKETAERSGEEIYNSKCAGCHNSGIMGAPKYAALADWSSRIDLGLDKLTASAIAGKGGMPARGTCMDCTDNEIKVTVQYMLDSLQ
;
A
#
# COMPACT_ATOMS: atom_id res chain seq x y z
N MET A 1 13.00 -1.69 63.43
CA MET A 1 12.46 -0.44 62.90
C MET A 1 11.28 -0.78 62.01
N SER A 2 10.06 -0.75 62.60
CA SER A 2 8.82 -1.01 61.87
C SER A 2 8.37 0.27 61.20
N GLN A 3 8.54 0.37 59.91
CA GLN A 3 7.99 1.48 59.15
C GLN A 3 6.47 1.23 58.97
N GLY A 4 5.69 1.99 59.75
CA GLY A 4 4.24 2.00 59.57
C GLY A 4 3.87 2.57 58.22
N THR A 5 3.39 1.72 57.35
CA THR A 5 2.81 2.15 56.07
C THR A 5 1.67 3.11 56.32
N THR A 6 1.82 4.36 55.89
CA THR A 6 0.81 5.41 56.04
C THR A 6 -0.50 4.99 55.35
N ALA A 7 -1.63 5.52 55.79
CA ALA A 7 -2.95 5.22 55.23
C ALA A 7 -2.98 5.42 53.70
N SER A 8 -2.19 6.38 53.20
CA SER A 8 -2.05 6.67 51.78
C SER A 8 -1.41 5.52 50.97
N THR A 9 -0.38 4.84 51.52
CA THR A 9 0.27 3.71 50.83
C THR A 9 -0.60 2.48 50.79
N LYS A 10 -1.39 2.24 51.83
CA LYS A 10 -2.36 1.16 51.87
C LYS A 10 -3.47 1.37 50.85
N LEU A 11 -3.97 2.61 50.72
CA LEU A 11 -4.97 2.96 49.70
C LEU A 11 -4.44 2.74 48.31
N MET A 12 -3.19 3.16 48.04
CA MET A 12 -2.54 2.97 46.73
C MET A 12 -2.41 1.48 46.37
N LEU A 13 -2.02 0.63 47.28
CA LEU A 13 -1.89 -0.81 47.07
C LEU A 13 -3.26 -1.48 46.79
N ILE A 14 -4.30 -1.03 47.45
CA ILE A 14 -5.68 -1.54 47.19
C ILE A 14 -6.14 -1.15 45.81
N VAL A 15 -5.93 0.09 45.38
CA VAL A 15 -6.28 0.57 44.03
C VAL A 15 -5.51 -0.21 42.93
N TRP A 16 -4.20 -0.46 43.16
CA TRP A 16 -3.41 -1.28 42.24
C TRP A 16 -3.90 -2.72 42.15
N ALA A 17 -4.25 -3.34 43.30
CA ALA A 17 -4.77 -4.69 43.32
C ALA A 17 -6.13 -4.79 42.58
N LEU A 18 -7.02 -3.83 42.78
CA LEU A 18 -8.31 -3.77 42.09
C LEU A 18 -8.13 -3.56 40.58
N ALA A 19 -7.17 -2.71 40.16
CA ALA A 19 -6.84 -2.52 38.74
C ALA A 19 -6.35 -3.82 38.08
N MET A 20 -5.48 -4.57 38.75
CA MET A 20 -4.98 -5.86 38.23
C MET A 20 -6.08 -6.90 38.13
N ILE A 21 -7.00 -6.97 39.12
CA ILE A 21 -8.17 -7.86 39.06
C ILE A 21 -9.10 -7.47 37.90
N PHE A 22 -9.31 -6.16 37.71
CA PHE A 22 -10.15 -5.67 36.59
C PHE A 22 -9.57 -6.02 35.22
N ILE A 23 -8.24 -5.84 35.06
CA ILE A 23 -7.54 -6.22 33.81
C ILE A 23 -7.64 -7.73 33.59
N GLY A 24 -7.44 -8.55 34.62
CA GLY A 24 -7.59 -10.00 34.52
C GLY A 24 -9.01 -10.43 34.16
N TYR A 25 -10.01 -9.77 34.72
CA TYR A 25 -11.42 -10.01 34.39
C TYR A 25 -11.75 -9.66 32.95
N MET A 26 -11.27 -8.52 32.47
CA MET A 26 -11.42 -8.10 31.05
C MET A 26 -10.74 -9.08 30.09
N SER A 27 -9.58 -9.62 30.45
CA SER A 27 -8.88 -10.62 29.63
C SER A 27 -9.66 -11.95 29.57
N LEU A 28 -10.34 -12.33 30.62
CA LEU A 28 -11.15 -13.57 30.66
C LEU A 28 -12.44 -13.44 29.85
N THR A 29 -13.05 -12.25 29.81
CA THR A 29 -14.29 -11.99 29.07
C THR A 29 -14.06 -11.74 27.58
N SER A 30 -12.82 -11.41 27.16
CA SER A 30 -12.45 -11.16 25.77
C SER A 30 -12.13 -12.44 24.96
N SER A 31 -12.20 -13.62 25.58
CA SER A 31 -11.92 -14.91 24.93
C SER A 31 -13.15 -15.57 24.30
N SER A 32 -14.08 -14.81 23.75
CA SER A 32 -15.22 -15.37 23.01
C SER A 32 -15.53 -14.59 21.76
N SER A 33 -14.54 -14.44 20.90
CA SER A 33 -14.77 -14.14 19.48
C SER A 33 -14.11 -15.24 18.68
N ASP A 34 -14.70 -16.42 18.82
CA ASP A 34 -14.48 -17.58 17.98
C ASP A 34 -14.95 -17.19 16.56
N SER A 35 -14.03 -16.74 15.75
CA SER A 35 -14.24 -16.64 14.31
C SER A 35 -14.14 -18.03 13.71
N SER A 36 -15.09 -18.89 14.10
CA SER A 36 -15.44 -20.07 13.32
C SER A 36 -16.04 -19.59 12.00
N HIS A 37 -15.18 -19.20 11.07
CA HIS A 37 -15.54 -19.15 9.67
C HIS A 37 -15.75 -20.58 9.21
N SER A 38 -16.96 -21.05 9.43
CA SER A 38 -17.50 -22.27 8.82
C SER A 38 -17.36 -22.15 7.32
N ASN A 39 -16.34 -22.79 6.76
CA ASN A 39 -16.17 -23.07 5.33
C ASN A 39 -17.22 -24.09 4.82
N THR A 40 -18.48 -23.88 5.14
CA THR A 40 -19.56 -24.80 4.71
C THR A 40 -20.82 -24.04 4.31
N MET A 41 -20.63 -22.93 3.60
CA MET A 41 -21.66 -22.43 2.69
C MET A 41 -20.94 -21.79 1.50
N VAL A 42 -20.25 -22.62 0.72
CA VAL A 42 -20.18 -22.34 -0.70
C VAL A 42 -21.59 -22.55 -1.20
N ASP A 43 -22.36 -21.46 -1.11
CA ASP A 43 -23.72 -21.41 -1.61
C ASP A 43 -23.68 -21.80 -3.08
N ASN A 44 -24.29 -22.93 -3.42
CA ASN A 44 -24.35 -23.40 -4.80
C ASN A 44 -24.90 -22.33 -5.75
N SER A 45 -25.60 -21.34 -5.22
CA SER A 45 -26.08 -20.15 -5.93
C SER A 45 -24.96 -19.23 -6.39
N VAL A 46 -23.82 -19.18 -5.67
CA VAL A 46 -22.64 -18.40 -6.05
C VAL A 46 -21.88 -19.12 -7.17
N LEU A 47 -21.71 -20.42 -7.05
CA LEU A 47 -21.08 -21.24 -8.10
C LEU A 47 -21.87 -21.21 -9.41
N GLU A 48 -23.20 -21.15 -9.34
CA GLU A 48 -24.05 -21.04 -10.53
C GLU A 48 -23.88 -19.67 -11.23
N ARG A 49 -23.69 -18.59 -10.46
CA ARG A 49 -23.50 -17.23 -11.02
C ARG A 49 -22.12 -16.97 -11.60
N ILE A 50 -21.11 -17.74 -11.18
CA ILE A 50 -19.74 -17.62 -11.70
C ILE A 50 -19.40 -18.68 -12.75
N LYS A 51 -20.38 -19.46 -13.22
CA LYS A 51 -20.16 -20.34 -14.36
C LYS A 51 -19.69 -19.53 -15.57
N PRO A 52 -18.59 -19.91 -16.21
CA PRO A 52 -18.14 -19.23 -17.42
C PRO A 52 -19.22 -19.32 -18.50
N VAL A 53 -19.64 -18.18 -19.03
CA VAL A 53 -20.66 -18.06 -20.09
C VAL A 53 -20.00 -18.29 -21.46
N GLY A 54 -19.27 -19.36 -21.61
CA GLY A 54 -18.67 -19.70 -22.89
C GLY A 54 -17.61 -20.77 -22.73
N GLU A 55 -17.67 -21.75 -23.60
CA GLU A 55 -16.62 -22.75 -23.77
C GLU A 55 -15.55 -22.16 -24.69
N VAL A 56 -14.41 -21.75 -24.11
CA VAL A 56 -13.26 -21.34 -24.92
C VAL A 56 -12.63 -22.59 -25.49
N ARG A 57 -12.92 -22.92 -26.77
CA ARG A 57 -12.16 -23.91 -27.51
C ARG A 57 -10.78 -23.35 -27.80
N VAL A 58 -9.80 -23.83 -27.07
CA VAL A 58 -8.40 -23.54 -27.32
C VAL A 58 -7.93 -24.59 -28.35
N ASP A 59 -7.95 -24.23 -29.61
CA ASP A 59 -7.28 -25.05 -30.64
C ASP A 59 -5.77 -24.90 -30.40
N THR A 60 -5.16 -25.96 -29.87
CA THR A 60 -3.74 -26.01 -29.44
C THR A 60 -2.74 -25.74 -30.59
N SER A 61 -3.21 -25.72 -31.85
CA SER A 61 -2.37 -25.44 -33.01
C SER A 61 -2.10 -23.96 -33.29
N THR A 62 -2.81 -23.01 -32.59
CA THR A 62 -2.66 -21.56 -32.83
C THR A 62 -1.89 -20.85 -31.68
N MET A 63 -1.48 -21.59 -30.66
CA MET A 63 -0.86 -20.98 -29.45
C MET A 63 0.64 -20.74 -29.54
N VAL A 64 1.32 -21.11 -30.60
CA VAL A 64 2.76 -20.87 -30.79
C VAL A 64 3.10 -19.62 -31.60
N ALA A 65 2.09 -18.87 -32.06
CA ALA A 65 2.32 -17.71 -32.95
C ALA A 65 1.91 -16.37 -32.37
N SER A 66 1.50 -16.28 -31.09
CA SER A 66 1.10 -15.01 -30.47
C SER A 66 1.87 -14.65 -29.19
N ALA A 67 3.13 -15.10 -29.11
CA ALA A 67 4.13 -14.47 -28.25
C ALA A 67 4.93 -13.44 -29.07
N GLU A 68 4.33 -12.87 -30.12
CA GLU A 68 4.77 -11.59 -30.63
C GLU A 68 4.41 -10.57 -29.56
N SER A 69 5.47 -9.99 -28.95
CA SER A 69 5.37 -8.84 -28.09
C SER A 69 4.45 -7.84 -28.81
N LYS A 70 3.25 -7.69 -28.31
CA LYS A 70 2.47 -6.50 -28.60
C LYS A 70 3.34 -5.38 -28.06
N GLU A 71 4.06 -4.74 -28.96
CA GLU A 71 4.75 -3.48 -28.72
C GLU A 71 3.63 -2.51 -28.36
N THR A 72 3.28 -2.53 -27.10
CA THR A 72 2.31 -1.59 -26.53
C THR A 72 3.03 -0.28 -26.66
N ALA A 73 2.53 0.62 -27.50
CA ALA A 73 3.06 1.96 -27.62
C ALA A 73 3.28 2.49 -26.21
N GLU A 74 4.52 2.85 -25.85
CA GLU A 74 4.86 3.34 -24.52
C GLU A 74 3.97 4.53 -24.20
N ARG A 75 3.36 4.49 -23.03
CA ARG A 75 2.50 5.58 -22.53
C ARG A 75 3.35 6.81 -22.26
N SER A 76 2.78 7.99 -22.46
CA SER A 76 3.46 9.24 -22.14
C SER A 76 3.64 9.42 -20.61
N GLY A 77 4.67 10.19 -20.23
CA GLY A 77 4.90 10.53 -18.83
C GLY A 77 3.72 11.25 -18.18
N GLU A 78 3.03 12.09 -18.94
CA GLU A 78 1.82 12.79 -18.49
C GLU A 78 0.67 11.81 -18.21
N GLU A 79 0.43 10.87 -19.11
CA GLU A 79 -0.64 9.88 -18.97
C GLU A 79 -0.42 9.01 -17.73
N ILE A 80 0.81 8.54 -17.52
CA ILE A 80 1.18 7.73 -16.34
C ILE A 80 1.09 8.59 -15.08
N TYR A 81 1.60 9.82 -15.12
CA TYR A 81 1.48 10.74 -14.00
C TYR A 81 0.03 10.88 -13.55
N ASN A 82 -0.86 11.22 -14.47
CA ASN A 82 -2.27 11.46 -14.17
C ASN A 82 -2.99 10.21 -13.64
N SER A 83 -2.63 9.05 -14.15
CA SER A 83 -3.31 7.79 -13.78
C SER A 83 -2.76 7.12 -12.52
N LYS A 84 -1.45 7.27 -12.23
CA LYS A 84 -0.75 6.50 -11.18
C LYS A 84 -0.10 7.35 -10.09
N CYS A 85 0.43 8.52 -10.44
CA CYS A 85 1.30 9.31 -9.55
C CYS A 85 0.59 10.49 -8.90
N ALA A 86 -0.36 11.11 -9.61
CA ALA A 86 -1.04 12.34 -9.21
C ALA A 86 -1.76 12.23 -7.87
N GLY A 87 -2.28 11.07 -7.53
CA GLY A 87 -3.00 10.86 -6.25
C GLY A 87 -2.17 11.26 -5.03
N CYS A 88 -0.87 10.95 -5.05
CA CYS A 88 0.05 11.32 -3.96
C CYS A 88 0.78 12.64 -4.26
N HIS A 89 1.26 12.82 -5.50
CA HIS A 89 2.11 13.94 -5.85
C HIS A 89 1.37 15.28 -6.09
N ASN A 90 0.04 15.29 -6.24
CA ASN A 90 -0.72 16.53 -6.20
C ASN A 90 -0.94 17.05 -4.78
N SER A 91 -1.16 16.15 -3.84
CA SER A 91 -1.55 16.49 -2.47
C SER A 91 -0.40 16.48 -1.46
N GLY A 92 0.73 15.82 -1.77
CA GLY A 92 1.86 15.67 -0.85
C GLY A 92 1.63 14.60 0.22
N ILE A 93 0.72 13.67 0.02
CA ILE A 93 0.43 12.58 0.96
C ILE A 93 1.72 11.77 1.23
N MET A 94 1.89 11.34 2.48
CA MET A 94 3.05 10.54 2.94
C MET A 94 4.42 11.19 2.67
N GLY A 95 4.47 12.52 2.56
CA GLY A 95 5.70 13.26 2.29
C GLY A 95 6.13 13.22 0.82
N ALA A 96 5.22 12.91 -0.11
CA ALA A 96 5.48 13.00 -1.54
C ALA A 96 5.77 14.47 -1.93
N PRO A 97 6.85 14.73 -2.69
CA PRO A 97 7.09 16.07 -3.22
C PRO A 97 5.98 16.42 -4.21
N LYS A 98 5.36 17.58 -4.02
CA LYS A 98 4.22 17.98 -4.84
C LYS A 98 4.65 18.34 -6.26
N TYR A 99 3.80 18.02 -7.21
CA TYR A 99 3.96 18.41 -8.61
C TYR A 99 4.03 19.93 -8.74
N ALA A 100 4.88 20.42 -9.61
CA ALA A 100 5.14 21.84 -9.88
C ALA A 100 5.52 22.67 -8.63
N ALA A 101 5.91 22.08 -7.52
CA ALA A 101 6.32 22.76 -6.31
C ALA A 101 7.84 22.70 -6.12
N LEU A 102 8.58 23.61 -6.73
CA LEU A 102 10.04 23.66 -6.70
C LEU A 102 10.64 23.50 -5.29
N ALA A 103 9.99 24.09 -4.27
CA ALA A 103 10.46 24.01 -2.90
C ALA A 103 10.52 22.56 -2.37
N ASP A 104 9.56 21.71 -2.75
CA ASP A 104 9.51 20.32 -2.33
C ASP A 104 10.56 19.45 -3.06
N TRP A 105 11.03 19.92 -4.21
CA TRP A 105 12.00 19.24 -5.06
C TRP A 105 13.43 19.72 -4.90
N SER A 106 13.66 20.88 -4.30
CA SER A 106 14.97 21.54 -4.24
C SER A 106 16.09 20.65 -3.72
N SER A 107 15.83 19.81 -2.72
CA SER A 107 16.81 18.85 -2.16
C SER A 107 17.02 17.59 -3.00
N ARG A 108 16.28 17.43 -4.10
CA ARG A 108 16.25 16.21 -4.91
C ARG A 108 16.76 16.44 -6.35
N ILE A 109 16.56 17.63 -6.89
CA ILE A 109 16.88 17.97 -8.31
C ILE A 109 18.34 17.69 -8.61
N ASP A 110 19.26 17.99 -7.69
CA ASP A 110 20.70 17.78 -7.85
C ASP A 110 21.10 16.31 -8.02
N LEU A 111 20.21 15.38 -7.67
CA LEU A 111 20.45 13.95 -7.88
C LEU A 111 20.41 13.59 -9.38
N GLY A 112 19.69 14.36 -10.16
CA GLY A 112 19.48 14.11 -11.59
C GLY A 112 18.47 13.02 -11.89
N LEU A 113 18.00 13.00 -13.14
CA LEU A 113 16.92 12.13 -13.62
C LEU A 113 17.14 10.65 -13.32
N ASP A 114 18.33 10.12 -13.59
CA ASP A 114 18.58 8.69 -13.46
C ASP A 114 18.48 8.19 -12.00
N LYS A 115 19.01 8.97 -11.03
CA LYS A 115 18.91 8.60 -9.61
C LYS A 115 17.48 8.79 -9.08
N LEU A 116 16.77 9.79 -9.56
CA LEU A 116 15.36 9.98 -9.21
C LEU A 116 14.49 8.84 -9.77
N THR A 117 14.74 8.43 -11.00
CA THR A 117 14.09 7.28 -11.63
C THR A 117 14.37 5.99 -10.85
N ALA A 118 15.63 5.73 -10.53
CA ALA A 118 15.99 4.56 -9.72
C ALA A 118 15.30 4.57 -8.35
N SER A 119 15.19 5.74 -7.71
CA SER A 119 14.47 5.88 -6.44
C SER A 119 12.97 5.63 -6.60
N ALA A 120 12.36 6.05 -7.69
CA ALA A 120 10.95 5.80 -7.98
C ALA A 120 10.68 4.30 -8.26
N ILE A 121 11.57 3.63 -8.98
CA ILE A 121 11.48 2.18 -9.25
C ILE A 121 11.62 1.37 -7.96
N ALA A 122 12.59 1.71 -7.13
CA ALA A 122 12.84 0.99 -5.87
C ALA A 122 11.80 1.32 -4.77
N GLY A 123 11.18 2.50 -4.85
CA GLY A 123 10.40 3.08 -3.77
C GLY A 123 11.28 3.82 -2.76
N LYS A 124 10.74 4.87 -2.11
CA LYS A 124 11.50 5.67 -1.15
C LYS A 124 10.61 6.24 -0.05
N GLY A 125 10.90 5.90 1.20
CA GLY A 125 10.11 6.38 2.34
C GLY A 125 8.65 5.91 2.26
N GLY A 126 7.71 6.85 2.18
CA GLY A 126 6.29 6.54 2.01
C GLY A 126 5.87 6.19 0.58
N MET A 127 6.76 6.37 -0.40
CA MET A 127 6.47 6.01 -1.79
C MET A 127 6.73 4.51 -2.01
N PRO A 128 5.72 3.72 -2.42
CA PRO A 128 5.92 2.32 -2.77
C PRO A 128 6.73 2.18 -4.06
N ALA A 129 7.30 0.98 -4.28
CA ALA A 129 8.02 0.68 -5.52
C ALA A 129 7.15 0.98 -6.74
N ARG A 130 7.76 1.65 -7.74
CA ARG A 130 7.13 2.08 -8.99
C ARG A 130 5.88 2.97 -8.81
N GLY A 131 5.68 3.55 -7.61
CA GLY A 131 4.45 4.30 -7.30
C GLY A 131 3.19 3.46 -7.45
N THR A 132 3.28 2.14 -7.22
CA THR A 132 2.23 1.12 -7.47
C THR A 132 1.93 0.81 -8.94
N CYS A 133 2.62 1.40 -9.90
CA CYS A 133 2.48 1.06 -11.32
C CYS A 133 3.28 -0.20 -11.65
N MET A 134 2.74 -1.37 -11.32
CA MET A 134 3.43 -2.65 -11.53
C MET A 134 3.52 -3.05 -13.01
N ASP A 135 2.68 -2.47 -13.84
CA ASP A 135 2.61 -2.66 -15.29
C ASP A 135 3.43 -1.63 -16.10
N CYS A 136 4.04 -0.64 -15.42
CA CYS A 136 4.91 0.32 -16.07
C CYS A 136 6.28 -0.27 -16.38
N THR A 137 6.83 0.04 -17.55
CA THR A 137 8.24 -0.23 -17.87
C THR A 137 9.15 0.75 -17.13
N ASP A 138 10.45 0.45 -17.05
CA ASP A 138 11.43 1.38 -16.45
C ASP A 138 11.52 2.67 -17.24
N ASN A 139 11.38 2.60 -18.58
CA ASN A 139 11.36 3.79 -19.43
C ASN A 139 10.12 4.65 -19.19
N GLU A 140 8.95 4.04 -19.03
CA GLU A 140 7.72 4.74 -18.66
C GLU A 140 7.83 5.46 -17.30
N ILE A 141 8.46 4.84 -16.31
CA ILE A 141 8.76 5.52 -15.04
C ILE A 141 9.73 6.69 -15.27
N LYS A 142 10.77 6.50 -16.11
CA LYS A 142 11.75 7.56 -16.41
C LYS A 142 11.09 8.77 -17.08
N VAL A 143 10.28 8.56 -18.10
CA VAL A 143 9.60 9.68 -18.77
C VAL A 143 8.57 10.36 -17.88
N THR A 144 7.98 9.63 -16.94
CA THR A 144 7.08 10.21 -15.92
C THR A 144 7.84 11.08 -14.93
N VAL A 145 9.01 10.65 -14.45
CA VAL A 145 9.88 11.47 -13.60
C VAL A 145 10.34 12.71 -14.34
N GLN A 146 10.72 12.58 -15.63
CA GLN A 146 11.07 13.72 -16.46
C GLN A 146 9.93 14.72 -16.57
N TYR A 147 8.70 14.27 -16.88
CA TYR A 147 7.52 15.11 -16.92
C TYR A 147 7.29 15.91 -15.62
N MET A 148 7.53 15.28 -14.47
CA MET A 148 7.43 15.95 -13.17
C MET A 148 8.52 17.00 -12.98
N LEU A 149 9.75 16.74 -13.44
CA LEU A 149 10.85 17.71 -13.37
C LEU A 149 10.65 18.90 -14.30
N ASP A 150 10.11 18.66 -15.49
CA ASP A 150 9.85 19.72 -16.48
C ASP A 150 8.81 20.73 -15.96
N SER A 151 7.91 20.30 -15.09
CA SER A 151 6.92 21.18 -14.45
C SER A 151 7.51 22.15 -13.43
N LEU A 152 8.78 22.02 -13.07
CA LEU A 152 9.48 22.85 -12.08
C LEU A 152 10.18 24.06 -12.70
N GLN A 153 10.17 24.20 -14.02
CA GLN A 153 10.86 25.27 -14.77
C GLN A 153 9.97 26.51 -14.98
#